data_ce3b2bdb609421bb04c459667da20fe5
#
_entry.id   ce3b2bdb609421bb04c459667da20fe5
#
_cell.length_a   1.000
_cell.length_b   1.000
_cell.length_c   1.000
_cell.angle_alpha   90.00
_cell.angle_beta   90.00
_cell.angle_gamma   90.00
#
_symmetry.space_group_name_H-M   'P 1'
#
loop_
_entity.id
_entity.type
_entity.pdbx_description
1 polymer ?
#
loop_
_entity_poly.entity_id
_entity_poly.type
_entity_poly.pdbx_seq_one_letter_code
_entity_poly.pdbx_strand_id
1 'polypeptide(L)'
;ANVTRRTFLGSAVASGVVTIVPRHVLGGAGHIAPSDKITLAHIGMGTQGFRELGGLLADPAVQIVAVCDPNTDSNDYLEWGKNGIRNQIRDYLGNPTWRENVGGCPGGREVGREVVDAYYARQRSEANFQACSAYADFRELLEKEQDLDAVKVMTPDHLHATVAIAAMKKGKHVLMHKPIANRLVEGRRVIETARQTKVATHLLAYGS
;
A
#
# COMPACT_ATOMS: atom_id res chain seq x y z
N ALA A 1 -16.17 7.93 -24.73
CA ALA A 1 -15.13 7.92 -25.76
C ALA A 1 -13.78 7.99 -25.04
N ASN A 2 -13.01 6.89 -25.12
CA ASN A 2 -11.68 6.86 -24.51
C ASN A 2 -10.74 7.79 -25.25
N VAL A 3 -10.29 8.84 -24.58
CA VAL A 3 -9.28 9.76 -25.10
C VAL A 3 -7.92 9.09 -24.95
N THR A 4 -7.31 8.70 -26.05
CA THR A 4 -5.95 8.11 -26.04
C THR A 4 -4.89 9.18 -25.84
N ARG A 5 -3.68 8.81 -25.32
CA ARG A 5 -2.52 9.71 -25.21
C ARG A 5 -2.21 10.47 -26.51
N ARG A 6 -2.35 9.82 -27.66
CA ARG A 6 -2.16 10.43 -28.99
C ARG A 6 -3.17 11.53 -29.27
N THR A 7 -4.44 11.31 -28.91
CA THR A 7 -5.52 12.30 -29.12
C THR A 7 -5.34 13.51 -28.22
N PHE A 8 -4.88 13.32 -26.98
CA PHE A 8 -4.58 14.41 -26.04
C PHE A 8 -3.42 15.30 -26.54
N LEU A 9 -2.31 14.68 -26.96
CA LEU A 9 -1.15 15.40 -27.47
C LEU A 9 -1.46 16.12 -28.79
N GLY A 10 -2.28 15.53 -29.66
CA GLY A 10 -2.71 16.17 -30.92
C GLY A 10 -3.58 17.41 -30.66
N SER A 11 -4.42 17.41 -29.64
CA SER A 11 -5.25 18.56 -29.26
C SER A 11 -4.44 19.73 -28.66
N ALA A 12 -3.38 19.40 -27.90
CA ALA A 12 -2.49 20.41 -27.29
C ALA A 12 -1.66 21.18 -28.36
N VAL A 13 -1.26 20.51 -29.43
CA VAL A 13 -0.52 21.16 -30.53
C VAL A 13 -1.38 22.16 -31.31
N ALA A 14 -2.69 21.90 -31.42
CA ALA A 14 -3.61 22.78 -32.12
C ALA A 14 -3.87 24.12 -31.39
N SER A 15 -3.58 24.19 -30.10
CA SER A 15 -3.85 25.37 -29.24
C SER A 15 -2.63 26.27 -29.02
N GLY A 16 -1.46 25.94 -29.59
CA GLY A 16 -0.24 26.74 -29.46
C GLY A 16 0.33 26.88 -28.05
N VAL A 17 -0.21 26.10 -27.07
CA VAL A 17 0.26 26.10 -25.68
C VAL A 17 1.35 25.03 -25.54
N VAL A 18 2.60 25.46 -25.42
CA VAL A 18 3.71 24.58 -25.04
C VAL A 18 3.55 24.25 -23.56
N THR A 19 2.96 23.11 -23.27
CA THR A 19 2.90 22.61 -21.90
C THR A 19 4.21 21.89 -21.59
N ILE A 20 5.04 22.46 -20.73
CA ILE A 20 6.22 21.76 -20.21
C ILE A 20 5.72 20.74 -19.20
N VAL A 21 5.67 19.49 -19.62
CA VAL A 21 5.33 18.37 -18.69
C VAL A 21 6.62 17.93 -18.00
N PRO A 22 6.69 18.01 -16.65
CA PRO A 22 7.87 17.58 -15.92
C PRO A 22 8.22 16.12 -16.19
N ARG A 23 9.51 15.78 -16.19
CA ARG A 23 10.02 14.43 -16.53
C ARG A 23 9.43 13.32 -15.66
N HIS A 24 9.14 13.60 -14.39
CA HIS A 24 8.55 12.63 -13.47
C HIS A 24 7.10 12.24 -13.87
N VAL A 25 6.44 13.00 -14.72
CA VAL A 25 5.10 12.69 -15.23
C VAL A 25 5.16 11.85 -16.52
N LEU A 26 6.23 12.01 -17.30
CA LEU A 26 6.34 11.35 -18.62
C LEU A 26 6.99 9.97 -18.55
N GLY A 27 7.67 9.65 -17.46
CA GLY A 27 8.53 8.46 -17.40
C GLY A 27 9.78 8.60 -18.27
N GLY A 28 10.61 7.58 -18.32
CA GLY A 28 11.84 7.53 -19.11
C GLY A 28 13.00 6.94 -18.33
N ALA A 29 14.23 7.03 -18.85
CA ALA A 29 15.39 6.42 -18.21
C ALA A 29 15.52 6.85 -16.73
N GLY A 30 15.33 5.92 -15.81
CA GLY A 30 15.38 6.11 -14.36
C GLY A 30 14.10 6.69 -13.71
N HIS A 31 13.01 6.90 -14.49
CA HIS A 31 11.76 7.43 -13.96
C HIS A 31 10.55 6.63 -14.47
N ILE A 32 9.79 6.05 -13.54
CA ILE A 32 8.53 5.37 -13.84
C ILE A 32 7.41 6.42 -13.84
N ALA A 33 6.64 6.51 -14.93
CA ALA A 33 5.49 7.41 -14.95
C ALA A 33 4.47 7.00 -13.89
N PRO A 34 3.74 7.94 -13.26
CA PRO A 34 2.71 7.60 -12.27
C PRO A 34 1.68 6.59 -12.79
N SER A 35 1.34 6.64 -14.08
CA SER A 35 0.42 5.70 -14.74
C SER A 35 0.97 4.28 -14.93
N ASP A 36 2.27 4.10 -14.75
CA ASP A 36 2.95 2.82 -14.97
C ASP A 36 3.34 2.17 -13.63
N LYS A 37 3.04 2.84 -12.50
CA LYS A 37 3.25 2.30 -11.17
C LYS A 37 2.13 1.33 -10.79
N ILE A 38 2.50 0.32 -10.02
CA ILE A 38 1.56 -0.60 -9.39
C ILE A 38 0.92 0.11 -8.20
N THR A 39 -0.39 0.31 -8.26
CA THR A 39 -1.15 0.86 -7.12
C THR A 39 -1.43 -0.24 -6.11
N LEU A 40 -1.06 0.00 -4.85
CA LEU A 40 -1.11 -1.01 -3.81
C LEU A 40 -1.84 -0.51 -2.56
N ALA A 41 -2.73 -1.34 -2.00
CA ALA A 41 -3.30 -1.13 -0.68
C ALA A 41 -2.59 -2.03 0.35
N HIS A 42 -2.26 -1.46 1.51
CA HIS A 42 -1.63 -2.19 2.61
C HIS A 42 -2.67 -2.48 3.70
N ILE A 43 -3.03 -3.75 3.89
CA ILE A 43 -4.08 -4.21 4.81
C ILE A 43 -3.44 -4.85 6.04
N GLY A 44 -3.57 -4.18 7.18
CA GLY A 44 -2.93 -4.51 8.45
C GLY A 44 -1.78 -3.55 8.75
N MET A 45 -2.03 -2.54 9.59
CA MET A 45 -1.09 -1.51 10.01
C MET A 45 -0.62 -1.71 11.44
N GLY A 46 -0.33 -2.98 11.78
CA GLY A 46 0.32 -3.36 13.03
C GLY A 46 1.83 -3.47 12.89
N THR A 47 2.48 -4.06 13.90
CA THR A 47 3.94 -4.22 14.01
C THR A 47 4.58 -4.78 12.74
N GLN A 48 4.06 -5.89 12.22
CA GLN A 48 4.63 -6.53 11.03
C GLN A 48 4.33 -5.71 9.75
N GLY A 49 3.18 -5.05 9.70
CA GLY A 49 2.83 -4.14 8.62
C GLY A 49 3.87 -3.03 8.48
N PHE A 50 4.20 -2.35 9.56
CA PHE A 50 5.22 -1.28 9.55
C PHE A 50 6.62 -1.79 9.22
N ARG A 51 7.01 -2.98 9.69
CA ARG A 51 8.32 -3.56 9.37
C ARG A 51 8.54 -3.72 7.87
N GLU A 52 7.52 -4.12 7.15
CA GLU A 52 7.61 -4.38 5.72
C GLU A 52 7.22 -3.20 4.84
N LEU A 53 6.63 -2.16 5.43
CA LEU A 53 6.17 -0.98 4.71
C LEU A 53 7.30 -0.28 3.95
N GLY A 54 8.48 -0.18 4.56
CA GLY A 54 9.61 0.54 4.01
C GLY A 54 10.12 0.02 2.67
N GLY A 55 10.14 -1.29 2.50
CA GLY A 55 10.52 -1.91 1.23
C GLY A 55 9.57 -1.54 0.09
N LEU A 56 8.27 -1.45 0.38
CA LEU A 56 7.27 -1.04 -0.61
C LEU A 56 7.33 0.46 -0.91
N LEU A 57 7.53 1.29 0.11
CA LEU A 57 7.67 2.75 -0.08
C LEU A 57 8.90 3.10 -0.91
N ALA A 58 9.99 2.35 -0.73
CA ALA A 58 11.24 2.57 -1.44
C ALA A 58 11.25 2.04 -2.89
N ASP A 59 10.31 1.15 -3.25
CA ASP A 59 10.22 0.62 -4.61
C ASP A 59 9.64 1.66 -5.56
N PRO A 60 10.39 2.13 -6.57
CA PRO A 60 9.91 3.13 -7.50
C PRO A 60 8.75 2.67 -8.38
N ALA A 61 8.56 1.35 -8.53
CA ALA A 61 7.48 0.76 -9.32
C ALA A 61 6.16 0.65 -8.54
N VAL A 62 6.18 0.86 -7.22
CA VAL A 62 5.02 0.74 -6.34
C VAL A 62 4.56 2.11 -5.86
N GLN A 63 3.25 2.29 -5.76
CA GLN A 63 2.64 3.41 -5.06
C GLN A 63 1.57 2.89 -4.10
N ILE A 64 1.76 3.11 -2.80
CA ILE A 64 0.75 2.82 -1.80
C ILE A 64 -0.29 3.93 -1.86
N VAL A 65 -1.53 3.56 -2.16
CA VAL A 65 -2.66 4.50 -2.32
C VAL A 65 -3.68 4.38 -1.19
N ALA A 66 -3.67 3.26 -0.46
CA ALA A 66 -4.58 3.05 0.65
C ALA A 66 -3.96 2.18 1.74
N VAL A 67 -4.39 2.42 2.97
CA VAL A 67 -4.10 1.58 4.13
C VAL A 67 -5.39 1.13 4.80
N CYS A 68 -5.38 -0.04 5.43
CA CYS A 68 -6.53 -0.57 6.14
C CYS A 68 -6.13 -1.19 7.47
N ASP A 69 -6.78 -0.78 8.54
CA ASP A 69 -6.70 -1.40 9.85
C ASP A 69 -7.96 -1.05 10.65
N PRO A 70 -8.59 -2.00 11.38
CA PRO A 70 -9.74 -1.69 12.22
C PRO A 70 -9.44 -0.66 13.30
N ASN A 71 -8.21 -0.66 13.85
CA ASN A 71 -7.77 0.36 14.78
C ASN A 71 -7.50 1.68 14.04
N THR A 72 -8.06 2.76 14.57
CA THR A 72 -7.77 4.11 14.07
C THR A 72 -6.35 4.49 14.41
N ASP A 73 -6.03 4.44 15.69
CA ASP A 73 -4.75 4.78 16.28
C ASP A 73 -4.65 4.02 17.61
N SER A 74 -3.62 3.22 17.78
CA SER A 74 -3.42 2.40 18.97
C SER A 74 -1.95 2.34 19.33
N ASN A 75 -1.64 2.14 20.61
CA ASN A 75 -0.31 1.86 21.10
C ASN A 75 -0.20 0.44 21.69
N ASP A 76 -1.22 -0.41 21.47
CA ASP A 76 -1.35 -1.72 22.10
C ASP A 76 -0.87 -2.88 21.19
N TYR A 77 -0.18 -2.56 20.08
CA TYR A 77 0.42 -3.59 19.26
C TYR A 77 1.61 -4.24 19.95
N LEU A 78 1.82 -5.51 19.67
CA LEU A 78 2.95 -6.26 20.22
C LEU A 78 4.22 -5.97 19.43
N GLU A 79 5.33 -5.83 20.13
CA GLU A 79 6.64 -5.57 19.55
C GLU A 79 7.70 -6.54 20.12
N TRP A 80 8.58 -7.06 19.25
CA TRP A 80 9.65 -7.97 19.68
C TRP A 80 10.90 -7.23 20.18
N GLY A 81 11.01 -5.94 19.90
CA GLY A 81 12.14 -5.12 20.33
C GLY A 81 11.68 -3.75 20.80
N LYS A 82 12.22 -3.28 21.91
CA LYS A 82 11.80 -2.03 22.53
C LYS A 82 11.93 -0.84 21.56
N ASN A 83 10.82 -0.18 21.28
CA ASN A 83 10.72 1.02 20.44
C ASN A 83 11.16 0.86 18.98
N GLY A 84 11.34 -0.35 18.45
CA GLY A 84 11.81 -0.56 17.08
C GLY A 84 10.86 0.04 16.04
N ILE A 85 9.56 -0.27 16.16
CA ILE A 85 8.52 0.27 15.26
C ILE A 85 8.36 1.78 15.43
N ARG A 86 8.37 2.29 16.66
CA ARG A 86 8.29 3.73 16.91
C ARG A 86 9.45 4.49 16.27
N ASN A 87 10.65 3.98 16.37
CA ASN A 87 11.83 4.61 15.77
C ASN A 87 11.73 4.56 14.23
N GLN A 88 11.28 3.45 13.67
CA GLN A 88 11.03 3.33 12.22
C GLN A 88 9.98 4.35 11.74
N ILE A 89 8.88 4.52 12.47
CA ILE A 89 7.86 5.54 12.16
C ILE A 89 8.47 6.94 12.25
N ARG A 90 9.27 7.25 13.28
CA ARG A 90 9.97 8.54 13.41
C ARG A 90 10.86 8.85 12.22
N ASP A 91 11.58 7.84 11.73
CA ASP A 91 12.44 7.97 10.55
C ASP A 91 11.61 8.28 9.30
N TYR A 92 10.46 7.61 9.12
CA TYR A 92 9.55 7.89 8.01
C TYR A 92 8.92 9.27 8.09
N LEU A 93 8.55 9.72 9.29
CA LEU A 93 7.97 11.04 9.51
C LEU A 93 9.02 12.15 9.48
N GLY A 94 10.30 11.81 9.65
CA GLY A 94 11.36 12.80 9.87
C GLY A 94 11.20 13.57 11.18
N ASN A 95 10.53 12.94 12.17
CA ASN A 95 10.22 13.53 13.46
C ASN A 95 10.77 12.65 14.61
N PRO A 96 11.98 12.89 15.11
CA PRO A 96 12.61 12.06 16.13
C PRO A 96 11.90 12.08 17.49
N THR A 97 11.09 13.11 17.76
CA THR A 97 10.34 13.26 19.01
C THR A 97 8.88 12.78 18.91
N TRP A 98 8.47 12.27 17.75
CA TRP A 98 7.11 11.77 17.57
C TRP A 98 6.77 10.73 18.65
N ARG A 99 5.71 11.00 19.41
CA ARG A 99 5.22 10.17 20.54
C ARG A 99 6.31 9.81 21.56
N GLU A 100 7.20 10.75 21.91
CA GLU A 100 8.35 10.50 22.78
C GLU A 100 7.92 9.98 24.16
N ASN A 101 6.82 10.50 24.72
CA ASN A 101 6.34 10.18 26.05
C ASN A 101 5.15 9.19 26.05
N VAL A 102 4.90 8.52 24.94
CA VAL A 102 3.80 7.56 24.80
C VAL A 102 4.35 6.13 24.91
N GLY A 103 3.80 5.33 25.83
CA GLY A 103 4.17 3.92 25.97
C GLY A 103 3.64 3.03 24.84
N GLY A 104 4.01 1.75 24.82
CA GLY A 104 3.51 0.74 23.90
C GLY A 104 4.07 0.81 22.47
N CYS A 105 3.56 -0.03 21.59
CA CYS A 105 3.92 -0.09 20.17
C CYS A 105 2.82 0.56 19.33
N PRO A 106 3.12 1.66 18.62
CA PRO A 106 2.12 2.38 17.83
C PRO A 106 1.73 1.62 16.56
N GLY A 107 0.49 1.82 16.12
CA GLY A 107 -0.05 1.28 14.87
C GLY A 107 -1.47 1.78 14.61
N GLY A 108 -2.08 1.26 13.55
CA GLY A 108 -3.42 1.62 13.10
C GLY A 108 -3.44 2.41 11.79
N ARG A 109 -4.63 2.53 11.20
CA ARG A 109 -4.79 3.10 9.85
C ARG A 109 -4.35 4.56 9.73
N GLU A 110 -4.60 5.39 10.76
CA GLU A 110 -4.20 6.80 10.70
C GLU A 110 -2.69 6.98 10.82
N VAL A 111 -2.03 6.17 11.66
CA VAL A 111 -0.56 6.15 11.72
C VAL A 111 0.03 5.67 10.39
N GLY A 112 -0.58 4.66 9.78
CA GLY A 112 -0.17 4.18 8.46
C GLY A 112 -0.33 5.24 7.38
N ARG A 113 -1.46 5.93 7.33
CA ARG A 113 -1.73 7.01 6.39
C ARG A 113 -0.73 8.16 6.58
N GLU A 114 -0.51 8.61 7.81
CA GLU A 114 0.45 9.66 8.14
C GLU A 114 1.85 9.33 7.61
N VAL A 115 2.31 8.09 7.82
CA VAL A 115 3.62 7.63 7.34
C VAL A 115 3.71 7.62 5.83
N VAL A 116 2.71 7.08 5.14
CA VAL A 116 2.68 7.01 3.66
C VAL A 116 2.66 8.40 3.05
N ASP A 117 1.79 9.28 3.54
CA ASP A 117 1.68 10.66 3.07
C ASP A 117 2.97 11.44 3.31
N ALA A 118 3.56 11.35 4.50
CA ALA A 118 4.83 12.02 4.83
C ALA A 118 6.00 11.52 3.97
N TYR A 119 6.05 10.22 3.68
CA TYR A 119 7.08 9.65 2.82
C TYR A 119 7.01 10.22 1.40
N TYR A 120 5.83 10.21 0.78
CA TYR A 120 5.65 10.74 -0.58
C TYR A 120 5.71 12.26 -0.65
N ALA A 121 5.28 12.99 0.39
CA ALA A 121 5.45 14.44 0.49
C ALA A 121 6.93 14.84 0.37
N ARG A 122 7.81 14.12 1.09
CA ARG A 122 9.26 14.36 1.01
C ARG A 122 9.84 14.07 -0.38
N GLN A 123 9.40 13.01 -1.03
CA GLN A 123 9.87 12.69 -2.39
C GLN A 123 9.44 13.72 -3.43
N ARG A 124 8.27 14.34 -3.24
CA ARG A 124 7.70 15.32 -4.17
C ARG A 124 8.05 16.75 -3.83
N SER A 125 8.69 17.00 -2.69
CA SER A 125 8.91 18.33 -2.12
C SER A 125 7.60 19.12 -1.93
N GLU A 126 6.52 18.43 -1.63
CA GLU A 126 5.17 18.97 -1.40
C GLU A 126 4.78 18.81 0.07
N ALA A 127 4.76 19.91 0.83
CA ALA A 127 4.55 19.88 2.28
C ALA A 127 3.19 19.30 2.74
N ASN A 128 2.18 19.29 1.88
CA ASN A 128 0.80 18.87 2.20
C ASN A 128 0.29 17.77 1.26
N PHE A 129 1.16 16.85 0.84
CA PHE A 129 0.74 15.73 0.03
C PHE A 129 -0.14 14.78 0.86
N GLN A 130 -1.37 14.59 0.44
CA GLN A 130 -2.34 13.65 1.03
C GLN A 130 -3.00 12.89 -0.12
N ALA A 131 -2.55 11.67 -0.35
CA ALA A 131 -3.08 10.82 -1.40
C ALA A 131 -3.31 9.37 -0.93
N CYS A 132 -3.08 9.08 0.35
CA CYS A 132 -3.34 7.78 0.92
C CYS A 132 -4.70 7.78 1.61
N SER A 133 -5.61 6.92 1.15
CA SER A 133 -6.91 6.68 1.81
C SER A 133 -6.74 5.77 3.02
N ALA A 134 -7.57 5.93 4.05
CA ALA A 134 -7.55 5.08 5.24
C ALA A 134 -8.91 4.42 5.47
N TYR A 135 -8.93 3.11 5.66
CA TYR A 135 -10.13 2.29 5.81
C TYR A 135 -10.10 1.47 7.10
N ALA A 136 -11.26 1.33 7.75
CA ALA A 136 -11.42 0.42 8.88
C ALA A 136 -11.72 -1.02 8.44
N ASP A 137 -12.36 -1.19 7.28
CA ASP A 137 -12.81 -2.46 6.73
C ASP A 137 -12.23 -2.65 5.33
N PHE A 138 -11.54 -3.77 5.11
CA PHE A 138 -10.96 -4.12 3.81
C PHE A 138 -12.01 -4.30 2.70
N ARG A 139 -13.27 -4.61 3.04
CA ARG A 139 -14.35 -4.75 2.07
C ARG A 139 -14.72 -3.39 1.50
N GLU A 140 -14.81 -2.38 2.36
CA GLU A 140 -15.03 -0.99 1.94
C GLU A 140 -13.88 -0.50 1.07
N LEU A 141 -12.62 -0.79 1.45
CA LEU A 141 -11.45 -0.49 0.65
C LEU A 141 -11.56 -1.09 -0.76
N LEU A 142 -11.86 -2.39 -0.85
CA LEU A 142 -11.97 -3.10 -2.12
C LEU A 142 -13.16 -2.65 -3.00
N GLU A 143 -14.15 -1.98 -2.42
CA GLU A 143 -15.27 -1.40 -3.16
C GLU A 143 -14.96 0.01 -3.67
N LYS A 144 -14.26 0.81 -2.86
CA LYS A 144 -13.99 2.21 -3.20
C LYS A 144 -12.76 2.38 -4.08
N GLU A 145 -11.70 1.62 -3.85
CA GLU A 145 -10.44 1.70 -4.60
C GLU A 145 -10.48 0.80 -5.86
N GLN A 146 -11.24 1.26 -6.86
CA GLN A 146 -11.46 0.47 -8.08
C GLN A 146 -10.22 0.37 -8.97
N ASP A 147 -9.38 1.40 -8.98
CA ASP A 147 -8.15 1.46 -9.79
C ASP A 147 -6.93 0.81 -9.10
N LEU A 148 -7.18 0.08 -8.01
CA LEU A 148 -6.16 -0.64 -7.27
C LEU A 148 -5.69 -1.86 -8.07
N ASP A 149 -4.37 -2.07 -8.19
CA ASP A 149 -3.79 -3.24 -8.85
C ASP A 149 -3.60 -4.40 -7.87
N ALA A 150 -3.10 -4.12 -6.68
CA ALA A 150 -2.70 -5.15 -5.73
C ALA A 150 -3.02 -4.80 -4.27
N VAL A 151 -3.12 -5.84 -3.46
CA VAL A 151 -3.17 -5.71 -2.00
C VAL A 151 -2.00 -6.44 -1.35
N LYS A 152 -1.45 -5.86 -0.30
CA LYS A 152 -0.56 -6.54 0.63
C LYS A 152 -1.32 -6.87 1.91
N VAL A 153 -1.40 -8.16 2.24
CA VAL A 153 -2.15 -8.65 3.41
C VAL A 153 -1.19 -8.93 4.55
N MET A 154 -1.30 -8.12 5.60
CA MET A 154 -0.48 -8.15 6.83
C MET A 154 -1.34 -8.24 8.09
N THR A 155 -2.54 -8.75 7.95
CA THR A 155 -3.48 -9.00 9.05
C THR A 155 -3.00 -10.15 9.95
N PRO A 156 -3.65 -10.40 11.09
CA PRO A 156 -3.46 -11.65 11.81
C PRO A 156 -3.84 -12.87 10.96
N ASP A 157 -3.18 -14.00 11.21
CA ASP A 157 -3.21 -15.23 10.42
C ASP A 157 -4.61 -15.72 10.05
N HIS A 158 -5.58 -15.56 10.96
CA HIS A 158 -6.97 -16.01 10.79
C HIS A 158 -7.74 -15.19 9.72
N LEU A 159 -7.24 -14.03 9.31
CA LEU A 159 -7.84 -13.19 8.29
C LEU A 159 -7.17 -13.31 6.92
N HIS A 160 -5.98 -13.93 6.84
CA HIS A 160 -5.22 -14.03 5.59
C HIS A 160 -6.06 -14.57 4.43
N ALA A 161 -6.65 -15.75 4.61
CA ALA A 161 -7.47 -16.36 3.56
C ALA A 161 -8.68 -15.51 3.19
N THR A 162 -9.36 -14.94 4.18
CA THR A 162 -10.57 -14.14 3.96
C THR A 162 -10.28 -12.91 3.12
N VAL A 163 -9.24 -12.15 3.48
CA VAL A 163 -8.85 -10.92 2.76
C VAL A 163 -8.33 -11.26 1.37
N ALA A 164 -7.44 -12.27 1.25
CA ALA A 164 -6.88 -12.67 -0.02
C ALA A 164 -7.95 -13.14 -1.02
N ILE A 165 -8.89 -13.98 -0.59
CA ILE A 165 -9.99 -14.46 -1.43
C ILE A 165 -10.88 -13.30 -1.89
N ALA A 166 -11.19 -12.36 -1.00
CA ALA A 166 -12.00 -11.18 -1.35
C ALA A 166 -11.30 -10.32 -2.42
N ALA A 167 -10.01 -10.04 -2.23
CA ALA A 167 -9.21 -9.26 -3.17
C ALA A 167 -9.10 -9.95 -4.54
N MET A 168 -8.78 -11.25 -4.57
CA MET A 168 -8.69 -12.03 -5.80
C MET A 168 -10.00 -12.05 -6.59
N LYS A 169 -11.15 -12.19 -5.91
CA LYS A 169 -12.48 -12.12 -6.54
C LYS A 169 -12.82 -10.76 -7.14
N LYS A 170 -12.18 -9.70 -6.66
CA LYS A 170 -12.26 -8.35 -7.24
C LYS A 170 -11.19 -8.10 -8.32
N GLY A 171 -10.45 -9.14 -8.72
CA GLY A 171 -9.41 -9.06 -9.75
C GLY A 171 -8.11 -8.43 -9.28
N LYS A 172 -7.90 -8.22 -7.97
CA LYS A 172 -6.71 -7.62 -7.43
C LYS A 172 -5.61 -8.67 -7.21
N HIS A 173 -4.37 -8.32 -7.54
CA HIS A 173 -3.21 -9.14 -7.21
C HIS A 173 -2.97 -9.18 -5.71
N VAL A 174 -2.37 -10.25 -5.18
CA VAL A 174 -2.22 -10.43 -3.72
C VAL A 174 -0.80 -10.77 -3.33
N LEU A 175 -0.21 -9.93 -2.49
CA LEU A 175 0.98 -10.24 -1.70
C LEU A 175 0.51 -10.57 -0.29
N MET A 176 0.69 -11.81 0.15
CA MET A 176 0.20 -12.24 1.46
C MET A 176 1.36 -12.66 2.36
N HIS A 177 1.32 -12.25 3.61
CA HIS A 177 2.25 -12.75 4.60
C HIS A 177 1.96 -14.21 4.97
N LYS A 178 2.99 -14.93 5.41
CA LYS A 178 2.83 -16.30 5.93
C LYS A 178 2.01 -16.31 7.23
N PRO A 179 1.27 -17.37 7.55
CA PRO A 179 0.92 -18.52 6.70
C PRO A 179 -0.16 -18.14 5.68
N ILE A 180 -0.34 -18.99 4.66
CA ILE A 180 -1.41 -18.79 3.66
C ILE A 180 -2.81 -18.77 4.29
N ALA A 181 -2.99 -19.53 5.36
CA ALA A 181 -4.20 -19.61 6.19
C ALA A 181 -3.86 -20.34 7.48
N ASN A 182 -4.68 -20.23 8.49
CA ASN A 182 -4.53 -21.01 9.72
C ASN A 182 -5.32 -22.34 9.72
N ARG A 183 -6.10 -22.62 8.66
CA ARG A 183 -6.83 -23.87 8.45
C ARG A 183 -6.61 -24.43 7.07
N LEU A 184 -6.48 -25.76 6.95
CA LEU A 184 -6.23 -26.42 5.68
C LEU A 184 -7.33 -26.14 4.63
N VAL A 185 -8.60 -26.13 5.05
CA VAL A 185 -9.74 -25.85 4.15
C VAL A 185 -9.68 -24.44 3.57
N GLU A 186 -9.25 -23.47 4.37
CA GLU A 186 -9.08 -22.07 3.93
C GLU A 186 -7.91 -21.96 2.94
N GLY A 187 -6.77 -22.60 3.23
CA GLY A 187 -5.63 -22.64 2.31
C GLY A 187 -5.98 -23.26 0.96
N ARG A 188 -6.76 -24.36 0.94
CA ARG A 188 -7.27 -24.94 -0.31
C ARG A 188 -8.13 -23.96 -1.08
N ARG A 189 -9.03 -23.23 -0.42
CA ARG A 189 -9.87 -22.19 -1.05
C ARG A 189 -9.07 -21.04 -1.62
N VAL A 190 -8.01 -20.61 -0.94
CA VAL A 190 -7.08 -19.58 -1.47
C VAL A 190 -6.47 -20.06 -2.79
N ILE A 191 -5.91 -21.28 -2.81
CA ILE A 191 -5.30 -21.87 -4.01
C ILE A 191 -6.31 -22.00 -5.14
N GLU A 192 -7.51 -22.49 -4.85
CA GLU A 192 -8.59 -22.63 -5.84
C GLU A 192 -9.01 -21.27 -6.41
N THR A 193 -9.21 -20.27 -5.55
CA THR A 193 -9.56 -18.91 -5.97
C THR A 193 -8.48 -18.31 -6.87
N ALA A 194 -7.20 -18.47 -6.51
CA ALA A 194 -6.08 -17.99 -7.32
C ALA A 194 -6.08 -18.62 -8.72
N ARG A 195 -6.36 -19.93 -8.82
CA ARG A 195 -6.47 -20.64 -10.10
C ARG A 195 -7.65 -20.14 -10.95
N GLN A 196 -8.79 -19.86 -10.32
CA GLN A 196 -10.00 -19.40 -11.00
C GLN A 196 -9.86 -17.95 -11.49
N THR A 197 -9.32 -17.08 -10.67
CA THR A 197 -9.21 -15.63 -10.98
C THR A 197 -8.00 -15.29 -11.83
N LYS A 198 -6.97 -16.15 -11.85
CA LYS A 198 -5.72 -15.98 -12.60
C LYS A 198 -4.94 -14.70 -12.25
N VAL A 199 -5.22 -14.08 -11.11
CA VAL A 199 -4.44 -12.96 -10.61
C VAL A 199 -3.07 -13.45 -10.09
N ALA A 200 -2.07 -12.59 -10.11
CA ALA A 200 -0.78 -12.90 -9.52
C ALA A 200 -0.91 -12.97 -7.99
N THR A 201 -0.31 -14.00 -7.41
CA THR A 201 -0.29 -14.20 -5.96
C THR A 201 1.13 -14.51 -5.51
N HIS A 202 1.54 -13.92 -4.39
CA HIS A 202 2.83 -14.18 -3.79
C HIS A 202 2.68 -14.37 -2.28
N LEU A 203 3.25 -15.46 -1.75
CA LEU A 203 3.33 -15.71 -0.32
C LEU A 203 4.69 -15.23 0.20
N LEU A 204 4.67 -14.21 1.04
CA LEU A 204 5.86 -13.72 1.72
C LEU A 204 6.23 -14.70 2.82
N ALA A 205 7.25 -15.48 2.58
CA ALA A 205 7.88 -16.32 3.59
C ALA A 205 9.29 -15.78 3.83
N TYR A 206 9.73 -15.77 5.07
CA TYR A 206 11.13 -15.47 5.34
C TYR A 206 11.95 -16.59 4.75
N GLY A 207 12.74 -16.27 3.72
CA GLY A 207 13.65 -17.20 3.11
C GLY A 207 14.69 -17.67 4.10
N SER A 208 14.98 -18.91 4.02
CA SER A 208 16.15 -19.51 4.63
C SER A 208 17.42 -19.04 3.93
#